data_eee70540b07b87eccd1de55fc6cfc9f1
#
_entry.id   eee70540b07b87eccd1de55fc6cfc9f1
#
_cell.length_a   1.000
_cell.length_b   1.000
_cell.length_c   1.000
_cell.angle_alpha   90.00
_cell.angle_beta   90.00
_cell.angle_gamma   90.00
#
_symmetry.space_group_name_H-M   'P 1'
#
loop_
_entity.id
_entity.type
_entity.pdbx_description
1 polymer ?
#
loop_
_entity_poly.entity_id
_entity_poly.type
_entity_poly.pdbx_seq_one_letter_code
_entity_poly.pdbx_strand_id
1 'polypeptide(L)'
;LPFLEKISPARHHSTKAHKTSLNAVETDDVSLLFRYLDGFFLYGFFLTFDKNDLFEWVDPKIRDTSSRDFRWFKTMWSRNIISNKSDRYIGKLFSISANLPAFQKEFPDSKILYMIRDPLNVIPSGLSLVTGVLDKRFGFWNLNKELRDRYIERLYKALVTLLQRFHEDWLNNNINKSNVFIVRYDHMMNDFNNLMKGILDFIGHDPSKELID
;
A
#
# COMPACT_ATOMS: atom_id res chain seq x y z
N LEU A 1 13.81 -13.14 18.40
CA LEU A 1 13.06 -11.95 17.92
C LEU A 1 13.70 -10.62 18.35
N PRO A 2 14.11 -10.35 19.64
CA PRO A 2 14.66 -9.04 20.02
C PRO A 2 15.92 -8.62 19.24
N PHE A 3 16.76 -9.58 18.84
CA PHE A 3 17.93 -9.30 18.01
C PHE A 3 17.54 -8.91 16.58
N LEU A 4 16.61 -9.65 15.97
CA LEU A 4 16.10 -9.35 14.63
C LEU A 4 15.40 -7.99 14.59
N GLU A 5 14.68 -7.62 15.66
CA GLU A 5 14.04 -6.32 15.79
C GLU A 5 15.08 -5.18 15.73
N LYS A 6 16.24 -5.38 16.39
CA LYS A 6 17.31 -4.37 16.40
C LYS A 6 17.95 -4.11 15.03
N ILE A 7 18.00 -5.12 14.18
CA ILE A 7 18.58 -5.02 12.83
C ILE A 7 17.52 -4.80 11.74
N SER A 8 16.24 -4.92 12.08
CA SER A 8 15.15 -4.74 11.13
C SER A 8 15.11 -3.30 10.56
N PRO A 9 15.03 -3.14 9.25
CA PRO A 9 14.76 -1.84 8.64
C PRO A 9 13.47 -1.18 9.16
N ALA A 10 12.47 -1.97 9.53
CA ALA A 10 11.17 -1.50 10.00
C ALA A 10 11.27 -0.48 11.14
N ARG A 11 12.21 -0.66 12.09
CA ARG A 11 12.43 0.29 13.19
C ARG A 11 12.75 1.72 12.72
N HIS A 12 13.28 1.87 11.52
CA HIS A 12 13.71 3.16 10.97
C HIS A 12 12.61 3.88 10.23
N HIS A 13 11.58 3.14 9.83
CA HIS A 13 10.36 3.67 9.25
C HIS A 13 9.34 4.06 10.31
N SER A 14 9.58 3.67 11.57
CA SER A 14 8.69 4.03 12.67
C SER A 14 8.77 5.53 12.94
N THR A 15 7.64 6.21 12.74
CA THR A 15 7.40 7.59 13.11
C THR A 15 6.32 7.64 14.18
N LYS A 16 5.99 8.83 14.71
CA LYS A 16 4.83 8.99 15.61
C LYS A 16 3.51 8.58 14.94
N ALA A 17 3.43 8.74 13.62
CA ALA A 17 2.24 8.43 12.80
C ALA A 17 2.22 6.99 12.27
N HIS A 18 3.40 6.37 12.09
CA HIS A 18 3.54 5.01 11.57
C HIS A 18 4.45 4.21 12.47
N LYS A 19 3.87 3.33 13.26
CA LYS A 19 4.63 2.38 14.08
C LYS A 19 4.78 1.09 13.29
N THR A 20 6.01 0.77 12.92
CA THR A 20 6.36 -0.48 12.26
C THR A 20 7.29 -1.31 13.12
N SER A 21 7.04 -2.60 13.21
CA SER A 21 7.89 -3.56 13.91
C SER A 21 7.74 -4.94 13.29
N LEU A 22 8.65 -5.87 13.60
CA LEU A 22 8.53 -7.27 13.17
C LEU A 22 7.34 -7.99 13.82
N ASN A 23 6.85 -7.46 14.93
CA ASN A 23 5.70 -7.99 15.65
C ASN A 23 4.40 -7.23 15.34
N ALA A 24 4.45 -6.26 14.41
CA ALA A 24 3.23 -5.55 13.99
C ALA A 24 2.28 -6.54 13.32
N VAL A 25 1.02 -6.47 13.72
CA VAL A 25 -0.05 -7.27 13.09
C VAL A 25 -0.34 -6.76 11.67
N GLU A 26 0.00 -5.51 11.41
CA GLU A 26 -0.17 -4.88 10.11
C GLU A 26 0.84 -5.42 9.11
N THR A 27 0.34 -6.03 8.04
CA THR A 27 1.15 -6.43 6.89
C THR A 27 0.87 -5.50 5.72
N ASP A 28 1.90 -4.80 5.28
CA ASP A 28 1.91 -4.09 4.02
C ASP A 28 2.39 -5.02 2.89
N ASP A 29 1.85 -4.84 1.69
CA ASP A 29 2.33 -5.50 0.47
C ASP A 29 3.83 -5.28 0.22
N VAL A 30 4.37 -4.16 0.69
CA VAL A 30 5.81 -3.84 0.71
C VAL A 30 6.65 -4.99 1.25
N SER A 31 6.31 -5.45 2.45
CA SER A 31 7.06 -6.51 3.14
C SER A 31 7.01 -7.83 2.37
N LEU A 32 5.91 -8.08 1.68
CA LEU A 32 5.72 -9.28 0.87
C LEU A 32 6.50 -9.23 -0.45
N LEU A 33 6.60 -8.05 -1.07
CA LEU A 33 7.27 -7.86 -2.36
C LEU A 33 8.77 -7.67 -2.26
N PHE A 34 9.32 -7.33 -1.10
CA PHE A 34 10.77 -7.24 -0.90
C PHE A 34 11.53 -8.52 -1.25
N ARG A 35 10.86 -9.67 -1.19
CA ARG A 35 11.42 -10.93 -1.67
C ARG A 35 11.99 -10.84 -3.09
N TYR A 36 11.32 -10.07 -3.94
CA TYR A 36 11.68 -9.97 -5.36
C TYR A 36 12.56 -8.76 -5.66
N LEU A 37 12.89 -7.94 -4.65
CA LEU A 37 13.56 -6.67 -4.84
C LEU A 37 12.89 -5.85 -5.96
N ASP A 38 11.57 -5.71 -5.88
CA ASP A 38 10.73 -5.22 -6.95
C ASP A 38 9.61 -4.30 -6.43
N GLY A 39 8.95 -3.60 -7.36
CA GLY A 39 7.73 -2.86 -7.13
C GLY A 39 7.95 -1.41 -6.66
N PHE A 40 6.81 -0.77 -6.36
CA PHE A 40 6.72 0.64 -6.03
C PHE A 40 7.70 1.10 -4.94
N PHE A 41 7.86 0.31 -3.90
CA PHE A 41 8.73 0.73 -2.78
C PHE A 41 10.21 0.65 -3.11
N LEU A 42 10.63 -0.36 -3.86
CA LEU A 42 12.01 -0.39 -4.34
C LEU A 42 12.29 0.79 -5.28
N TYR A 43 11.35 1.08 -6.16
CA TYR A 43 11.44 2.27 -7.00
C TYR A 43 11.53 3.53 -6.15
N GLY A 44 10.60 3.75 -5.22
CA GLY A 44 10.53 4.96 -4.41
C GLY A 44 11.75 5.19 -3.52
N PHE A 45 12.36 4.15 -2.97
CA PHE A 45 13.50 4.31 -2.07
C PHE A 45 14.87 4.26 -2.76
N PHE A 46 14.98 3.59 -3.91
CA PHE A 46 16.28 3.33 -4.53
C PHE A 46 16.33 3.66 -6.01
N LEU A 47 15.41 3.15 -6.81
CA LEU A 47 15.51 3.22 -8.27
C LEU A 47 15.24 4.62 -8.83
N THR A 48 14.52 5.46 -8.09
CA THR A 48 14.32 6.88 -8.45
C THR A 48 15.61 7.68 -8.53
N PHE A 49 16.67 7.21 -7.88
CA PHE A 49 18.00 7.84 -7.96
C PHE A 49 18.79 7.42 -9.21
N ASP A 50 18.39 6.35 -9.88
CA ASP A 50 19.12 5.87 -11.06
C ASP A 50 19.23 6.95 -12.14
N LYS A 51 20.25 6.83 -12.97
CA LYS A 51 20.45 7.73 -14.12
C LYS A 51 19.30 7.63 -15.11
N ASN A 52 18.83 6.40 -15.34
CA ASN A 52 17.66 6.12 -16.18
C ASN A 52 16.38 6.15 -15.35
N ASP A 53 15.26 6.53 -15.97
CA ASP A 53 13.95 6.41 -15.31
C ASP A 53 13.45 4.96 -15.46
N LEU A 54 13.47 4.23 -14.35
CA LEU A 54 13.01 2.84 -14.26
C LEU A 54 11.52 2.77 -13.91
N PHE A 55 10.71 3.63 -14.47
CA PHE A 55 9.29 3.78 -14.15
C PHE A 55 8.44 2.53 -14.43
N GLU A 56 8.92 1.64 -15.29
CA GLU A 56 8.30 0.33 -15.52
C GLU A 56 8.19 -0.53 -14.25
N TRP A 57 8.94 -0.19 -13.20
CA TRP A 57 8.86 -0.85 -11.89
C TRP A 57 7.63 -0.42 -11.07
N VAL A 58 6.97 0.64 -11.50
CA VAL A 58 5.77 1.19 -10.84
C VAL A 58 4.51 0.88 -11.63
N ASP A 59 4.57 1.01 -12.96
CA ASP A 59 3.38 0.97 -13.81
C ASP A 59 3.13 -0.43 -14.38
N PRO A 60 2.10 -1.14 -13.91
CA PRO A 60 1.77 -2.47 -14.40
C PRO A 60 1.33 -2.52 -15.86
N LYS A 61 0.97 -1.38 -16.47
CA LYS A 61 0.72 -1.30 -17.91
C LYS A 61 1.99 -1.39 -18.75
N ILE A 62 3.14 -1.08 -18.15
CA ILE A 62 4.45 -1.20 -18.81
C ILE A 62 5.07 -2.56 -18.49
N ARG A 63 5.02 -2.97 -17.22
CA ARG A 63 5.60 -4.23 -16.74
C ARG A 63 4.68 -4.86 -15.71
N ASP A 64 3.91 -5.85 -16.15
CA ASP A 64 2.98 -6.57 -15.27
C ASP A 64 3.65 -7.76 -14.57
N THR A 65 3.77 -7.67 -13.25
CA THR A 65 4.31 -8.72 -12.37
C THR A 65 3.21 -9.42 -11.55
N SER A 66 1.95 -9.10 -11.78
CA SER A 66 0.81 -9.53 -10.97
C SER A 66 0.71 -11.04 -10.79
N SER A 67 0.93 -11.82 -11.86
CA SER A 67 0.87 -13.29 -11.80
C SER A 67 1.88 -13.88 -10.81
N ARG A 68 3.10 -13.33 -10.75
CA ARG A 68 4.13 -13.72 -9.80
C ARG A 68 3.77 -13.29 -8.38
N ASP A 69 3.39 -12.04 -8.24
CA ASP A 69 3.19 -11.38 -6.95
C ASP A 69 1.96 -11.93 -6.24
N PHE A 70 0.86 -12.11 -6.95
CA PHE A 70 -0.39 -12.63 -6.36
C PHE A 70 -0.30 -14.12 -6.03
N ARG A 71 0.46 -14.91 -6.79
CA ARG A 71 0.78 -16.29 -6.40
C ARG A 71 1.56 -16.34 -5.10
N TRP A 72 2.47 -15.39 -4.91
CA TRP A 72 3.21 -15.25 -3.67
C TRP A 72 2.31 -14.84 -2.51
N PHE A 73 1.45 -13.83 -2.69
CA PHE A 73 0.46 -13.43 -1.69
C PHE A 73 -0.40 -14.62 -1.29
N LYS A 74 -0.98 -15.32 -2.24
CA LYS A 74 -1.80 -16.51 -1.98
C LYS A 74 -1.06 -17.54 -1.13
N THR A 75 0.20 -17.80 -1.45
CA THR A 75 1.04 -18.73 -0.68
C THR A 75 1.24 -18.25 0.77
N MET A 76 1.58 -16.97 0.96
CA MET A 76 1.85 -16.42 2.29
C MET A 76 0.58 -16.31 3.13
N TRP A 77 -0.51 -15.85 2.53
CA TRP A 77 -1.80 -15.73 3.22
C TRP A 77 -2.38 -17.09 3.60
N SER A 78 -2.29 -18.08 2.72
CA SER A 78 -2.72 -19.45 3.06
C SER A 78 -1.94 -20.03 4.24
N ARG A 79 -0.63 -19.82 4.29
CA ARG A 79 0.21 -20.22 5.42
C ARG A 79 -0.19 -19.51 6.72
N ASN A 80 -0.47 -18.21 6.63
CA ASN A 80 -0.91 -17.41 7.78
C ASN A 80 -2.25 -17.91 8.32
N ILE A 81 -3.24 -18.11 7.45
CA ILE A 81 -4.57 -18.63 7.77
C ILE A 81 -4.45 -20.00 8.46
N ILE A 82 -3.69 -20.93 7.89
CA ILE A 82 -3.48 -22.27 8.47
C ILE A 82 -2.80 -22.18 9.84
N SER A 83 -1.73 -21.40 9.94
CA SER A 83 -0.97 -21.26 11.18
C SER A 83 -1.78 -20.66 12.32
N ASN A 84 -2.63 -19.68 12.02
CA ASN A 84 -3.46 -19.00 13.01
C ASN A 84 -4.85 -19.64 13.19
N LYS A 85 -5.16 -20.72 12.45
CA LYS A 85 -6.47 -21.37 12.45
C LYS A 85 -7.62 -20.36 12.21
N SER A 86 -7.37 -19.39 11.32
CA SER A 86 -8.35 -18.39 10.91
C SER A 86 -8.97 -18.77 9.57
N ASP A 87 -10.14 -18.20 9.27
CA ASP A 87 -10.86 -18.39 8.02
C ASP A 87 -10.70 -17.20 7.06
N ARG A 88 -10.17 -16.09 7.55
CA ARG A 88 -10.03 -14.83 6.80
C ARG A 88 -8.65 -14.23 6.96
N TYR A 89 -8.25 -13.46 5.97
CA TYR A 89 -7.06 -12.63 5.97
C TYR A 89 -7.44 -11.16 5.71
N ILE A 90 -6.90 -10.27 6.51
CA ILE A 90 -7.02 -8.82 6.30
C ILE A 90 -5.63 -8.29 6.01
N GLY A 91 -5.48 -7.63 4.87
CA GLY A 91 -4.21 -7.05 4.44
C GLY A 91 -4.32 -5.57 4.12
N LYS A 92 -3.28 -4.81 4.39
CA LYS A 92 -3.11 -3.44 3.93
C LYS A 92 -2.21 -3.45 2.70
N LEU A 93 -2.80 -3.17 1.53
CA LEU A 93 -2.16 -3.37 0.24
C LEU A 93 -2.14 -2.05 -0.54
N PHE A 94 -1.02 -1.35 -0.48
CA PHE A 94 -0.91 -0.01 -1.07
C PHE A 94 -0.70 -0.06 -2.59
N SER A 95 0.25 -0.86 -3.06
CA SER A 95 0.68 -0.84 -4.46
C SER A 95 -0.28 -1.57 -5.41
N ILE A 96 -1.14 -2.45 -4.91
CA ILE A 96 -2.11 -3.15 -5.75
C ILE A 96 -3.18 -2.22 -6.37
N SER A 97 -3.33 -1.02 -5.85
CA SER A 97 -4.24 -0.02 -6.43
C SER A 97 -3.92 0.30 -7.89
N ALA A 98 -2.67 0.10 -8.31
CA ALA A 98 -2.26 0.28 -9.70
C ALA A 98 -2.69 -0.88 -10.63
N ASN A 99 -3.08 -2.05 -10.08
CA ASN A 99 -3.47 -3.23 -10.87
C ASN A 99 -4.61 -4.01 -10.19
N LEU A 100 -5.65 -3.29 -9.81
CA LEU A 100 -6.80 -3.85 -9.13
C LEU A 100 -7.58 -4.88 -9.97
N PRO A 101 -7.70 -4.73 -11.31
CA PRO A 101 -8.35 -5.73 -12.15
C PRO A 101 -7.66 -7.10 -12.05
N ALA A 102 -6.33 -7.13 -12.11
CA ALA A 102 -5.58 -8.38 -11.99
C ALA A 102 -5.70 -8.98 -10.58
N PHE A 103 -5.75 -8.13 -9.55
CA PHE A 103 -5.99 -8.56 -8.17
C PHE A 103 -7.36 -9.23 -8.02
N GLN A 104 -8.43 -8.60 -8.49
CA GLN A 104 -9.79 -9.17 -8.41
C GLN A 104 -9.95 -10.45 -9.25
N LYS A 105 -9.19 -10.57 -10.34
CA LYS A 105 -9.15 -11.81 -11.14
C LYS A 105 -8.56 -12.99 -10.34
N GLU A 106 -7.50 -12.76 -9.58
CA GLU A 106 -6.85 -13.80 -8.76
C GLU A 106 -7.62 -14.07 -7.45
N PHE A 107 -8.25 -13.04 -6.89
CA PHE A 107 -8.99 -13.08 -5.63
C PHE A 107 -10.43 -12.58 -5.83
N PRO A 108 -11.29 -13.32 -6.56
CA PRO A 108 -12.61 -12.85 -6.98
C PRO A 108 -13.57 -12.58 -5.80
N ASP A 109 -13.39 -13.26 -4.67
CA ASP A 109 -14.21 -13.12 -3.48
C ASP A 109 -13.70 -12.05 -2.50
N SER A 110 -12.59 -11.39 -2.84
CA SER A 110 -12.01 -10.37 -1.96
C SER A 110 -12.93 -9.16 -1.84
N LYS A 111 -13.12 -8.69 -0.61
CA LYS A 111 -13.75 -7.40 -0.32
C LYS A 111 -12.69 -6.33 -0.15
N ILE A 112 -12.80 -5.25 -0.91
CA ILE A 112 -11.79 -4.20 -0.99
C ILE A 112 -12.35 -2.93 -0.38
N LEU A 113 -11.68 -2.44 0.67
CA LEU A 113 -11.91 -1.11 1.23
C LEU A 113 -10.91 -0.16 0.58
N TYR A 114 -11.39 0.64 -0.36
CA TYR A 114 -10.52 1.60 -1.05
C TYR A 114 -10.61 2.97 -0.41
N MET A 115 -9.55 3.37 0.27
CA MET A 115 -9.50 4.65 0.99
C MET A 115 -9.16 5.79 0.04
N ILE A 116 -10.04 6.80 -0.02
CA ILE A 116 -9.79 8.03 -0.79
C ILE A 116 -9.66 9.24 0.13
N ARG A 117 -8.73 10.08 -0.23
CA ARG A 117 -8.50 11.39 0.38
C ARG A 117 -8.10 12.37 -0.72
N ASP A 118 -8.29 13.66 -0.48
CA ASP A 118 -7.88 14.72 -1.40
C ASP A 118 -6.41 14.53 -1.84
N PRO A 119 -6.14 14.40 -3.15
CA PRO A 119 -4.78 14.23 -3.68
C PRO A 119 -3.82 15.35 -3.25
N LEU A 120 -4.33 16.58 -3.06
CA LEU A 120 -3.53 17.71 -2.56
C LEU A 120 -2.99 17.49 -1.15
N ASN A 121 -3.58 16.57 -0.39
CA ASN A 121 -3.09 16.15 0.91
C ASN A 121 -2.29 14.86 0.87
N VAL A 122 -2.72 13.90 0.05
CA VAL A 122 -2.10 12.55 -0.03
C VAL A 122 -0.71 12.61 -0.65
N ILE A 123 -0.58 13.29 -1.80
CA ILE A 123 0.68 13.32 -2.54
C ILE A 123 1.81 14.00 -1.75
N PRO A 124 1.62 15.23 -1.21
CA PRO A 124 2.64 15.85 -0.38
C PRO A 124 2.99 15.02 0.87
N SER A 125 2.00 14.37 1.47
CA SER A 125 2.22 13.47 2.62
C SER A 125 3.09 12.28 2.24
N GLY A 126 2.83 11.64 1.10
CA GLY A 126 3.64 10.54 0.58
C GLY A 126 5.07 10.96 0.27
N LEU A 127 5.24 12.10 -0.40
CA LEU A 127 6.57 12.68 -0.67
C LEU A 127 7.32 12.95 0.62
N SER A 128 6.69 13.59 1.59
CA SER A 128 7.28 13.92 2.89
C SER A 128 7.67 12.68 3.68
N LEU A 129 6.83 11.62 3.66
CA LEU A 129 7.12 10.38 4.33
C LEU A 129 8.41 9.74 3.81
N VAL A 130 8.52 9.58 2.49
CA VAL A 130 9.67 8.90 1.87
C VAL A 130 10.93 9.75 1.97
N THR A 131 10.85 11.05 1.66
CA THR A 131 12.02 11.94 1.78
C THR A 131 12.48 12.08 3.23
N GLY A 132 11.58 12.07 4.21
CA GLY A 132 11.92 12.09 5.63
C GLY A 132 12.69 10.84 6.08
N VAL A 133 12.32 9.65 5.56
CA VAL A 133 13.07 8.40 5.82
C VAL A 133 14.46 8.48 5.20
N LEU A 134 14.55 8.92 3.94
CA LEU A 134 15.81 9.06 3.22
C LEU A 134 16.72 10.11 3.87
N ASP A 135 16.17 11.22 4.33
CA ASP A 135 16.95 12.25 5.01
C ASP A 135 17.54 11.73 6.31
N LYS A 136 16.73 11.09 7.13
CA LYS A 136 17.19 10.49 8.40
C LYS A 136 18.30 9.47 8.21
N ARG A 137 18.33 8.78 7.06
CA ARG A 137 19.29 7.69 6.78
C ARG A 137 20.48 8.12 5.97
N PHE A 138 20.27 8.97 5.00
CA PHE A 138 21.25 9.26 3.95
C PHE A 138 21.48 10.77 3.77
N GLY A 139 20.82 11.62 4.57
CA GLY A 139 20.95 13.07 4.44
C GLY A 139 20.40 13.58 3.10
N PHE A 140 19.18 13.19 2.74
CA PHE A 140 18.56 13.50 1.46
C PHE A 140 18.66 14.99 1.09
N TRP A 141 18.44 15.87 2.06
CA TRP A 141 18.48 17.32 1.82
C TRP A 141 19.88 17.88 1.59
N ASN A 142 20.93 17.09 1.89
CA ASN A 142 22.32 17.44 1.60
C ASN A 142 22.77 17.04 0.18
N LEU A 143 21.94 16.29 -0.55
CA LEU A 143 22.21 15.94 -1.94
C LEU A 143 22.17 17.18 -2.83
N ASN A 144 22.84 17.13 -3.99
CA ASN A 144 22.76 18.23 -4.95
C ASN A 144 21.31 18.44 -5.44
N LYS A 145 21.01 19.67 -5.85
CA LYS A 145 19.64 20.08 -6.22
C LYS A 145 19.09 19.25 -7.38
N GLU A 146 19.88 19.00 -8.40
CA GLU A 146 19.45 18.24 -9.58
C GLU A 146 19.00 16.81 -9.23
N LEU A 147 19.75 16.14 -8.36
CA LEU A 147 19.40 14.80 -7.91
C LEU A 147 18.12 14.77 -7.06
N ARG A 148 17.95 15.76 -6.19
CA ARG A 148 16.73 15.89 -5.37
C ARG A 148 15.50 16.18 -6.22
N ASP A 149 15.61 17.14 -7.15
CA ASP A 149 14.50 17.53 -8.02
C ASP A 149 14.06 16.34 -8.88
N ARG A 150 15.01 15.65 -9.50
CA ARG A 150 14.74 14.42 -10.28
C ARG A 150 14.05 13.34 -9.44
N TYR A 151 14.54 13.14 -8.22
CA TYR A 151 13.95 12.18 -7.30
C TYR A 151 12.51 12.54 -6.96
N ILE A 152 12.25 13.78 -6.55
CA ILE A 152 10.92 14.27 -6.16
C ILE A 152 9.95 14.18 -7.34
N GLU A 153 10.38 14.59 -8.54
CA GLU A 153 9.57 14.51 -9.75
C GLU A 153 9.15 13.08 -10.08
N ARG A 154 10.09 12.14 -10.03
CA ARG A 154 9.82 10.73 -10.29
C ARG A 154 8.91 10.10 -9.24
N LEU A 155 9.14 10.37 -7.96
CA LEU A 155 8.29 9.86 -6.89
C LEU A 155 6.89 10.48 -6.97
N TYR A 156 6.77 11.76 -7.29
CA TYR A 156 5.51 12.42 -7.56
C TYR A 156 4.73 11.73 -8.68
N LYS A 157 5.39 11.50 -9.82
CA LYS A 157 4.81 10.79 -10.96
C LYS A 157 4.33 9.38 -10.56
N ALA A 158 5.11 8.67 -9.78
CA ALA A 158 4.74 7.34 -9.30
C ALA A 158 3.48 7.37 -8.41
N LEU A 159 3.40 8.29 -7.45
CA LEU A 159 2.23 8.45 -6.58
C LEU A 159 0.97 8.84 -7.38
N VAL A 160 1.11 9.77 -8.32
CA VAL A 160 -0.01 10.17 -9.20
C VAL A 160 -0.49 8.97 -10.03
N THR A 161 0.43 8.17 -10.55
CA THR A 161 0.08 6.99 -11.36
C THR A 161 -0.76 5.98 -10.59
N LEU A 162 -0.46 5.72 -9.31
CA LEU A 162 -1.29 4.82 -8.49
C LEU A 162 -2.75 5.28 -8.43
N LEU A 163 -2.97 6.59 -8.23
CA LEU A 163 -4.32 7.17 -8.18
C LEU A 163 -4.99 7.14 -9.55
N GLN A 164 -4.26 7.47 -10.60
CA GLN A 164 -4.77 7.48 -11.97
C GLN A 164 -5.19 6.08 -12.44
N ARG A 165 -4.40 5.03 -12.13
CA ARG A 165 -4.73 3.65 -12.52
C ARG A 165 -6.05 3.20 -11.90
N PHE A 166 -6.24 3.43 -10.60
CA PHE A 166 -7.52 3.12 -9.96
C PHE A 166 -8.67 3.92 -10.59
N HIS A 167 -8.50 5.22 -10.80
CA HIS A 167 -9.52 6.07 -11.40
C HIS A 167 -9.93 5.60 -12.81
N GLU A 168 -8.95 5.30 -13.66
CA GLU A 168 -9.19 4.77 -15.01
C GLU A 168 -9.95 3.43 -14.96
N ASP A 169 -9.54 2.52 -14.11
CA ASP A 169 -10.18 1.21 -13.97
C ASP A 169 -11.60 1.33 -13.42
N TRP A 170 -11.83 2.28 -12.51
CA TRP A 170 -13.17 2.59 -12.01
C TRP A 170 -14.08 3.14 -13.10
N LEU A 171 -13.63 4.13 -13.87
CA LEU A 171 -14.41 4.76 -14.94
C LEU A 171 -14.72 3.79 -16.08
N ASN A 172 -13.74 2.98 -16.46
CA ASN A 172 -13.86 2.05 -17.58
C ASN A 172 -14.54 0.72 -17.20
N ASN A 173 -15.02 0.57 -15.96
CA ASN A 173 -15.62 -0.66 -15.45
C ASN A 173 -14.71 -1.90 -15.56
N ASN A 174 -13.40 -1.71 -15.44
CA ASN A 174 -12.42 -2.80 -15.47
C ASN A 174 -12.39 -3.60 -14.16
N ILE A 175 -13.06 -3.12 -13.11
CA ILE A 175 -13.14 -3.71 -11.78
C ILE A 175 -14.58 -4.06 -11.41
N ASN A 176 -14.75 -5.11 -10.64
CA ASN A 176 -16.03 -5.45 -10.03
C ASN A 176 -16.32 -4.50 -8.86
N LYS A 177 -17.10 -3.46 -9.12
CA LYS A 177 -17.45 -2.43 -8.14
C LYS A 177 -18.25 -2.97 -6.96
N SER A 178 -18.98 -4.09 -7.10
CA SER A 178 -19.73 -4.70 -5.99
C SER A 178 -18.82 -5.25 -4.90
N ASN A 179 -17.55 -5.48 -5.21
CA ASN A 179 -16.53 -5.92 -4.28
C ASN A 179 -15.60 -4.79 -3.81
N VAL A 180 -15.95 -3.53 -4.10
CA VAL A 180 -15.18 -2.36 -3.67
C VAL A 180 -16.06 -1.40 -2.88
N PHE A 181 -15.70 -1.14 -1.64
CA PHE A 181 -16.31 -0.11 -0.81
C PHE A 181 -15.38 1.10 -0.74
N ILE A 182 -15.88 2.25 -1.16
CA ILE A 182 -15.11 3.50 -1.13
C ILE A 182 -15.18 4.10 0.27
N VAL A 183 -14.05 4.15 0.95
CA VAL A 183 -13.90 4.80 2.25
C VAL A 183 -13.37 6.21 2.06
N ARG A 184 -14.21 7.20 2.30
CA ARG A 184 -13.82 8.60 2.25
C ARG A 184 -13.22 9.04 3.58
N TYR A 185 -12.06 9.64 3.54
CA TYR A 185 -11.35 10.12 4.73
C TYR A 185 -12.16 11.15 5.54
N ASP A 186 -12.87 12.04 4.86
CA ASP A 186 -13.74 13.02 5.52
C ASP A 186 -14.90 12.35 6.28
N HIS A 187 -15.53 11.31 5.72
CA HIS A 187 -16.54 10.53 6.43
C HIS A 187 -15.94 9.78 7.62
N MET A 188 -14.74 9.23 7.46
CA MET A 188 -14.04 8.54 8.57
C MET A 188 -13.79 9.49 9.75
N MET A 189 -13.50 10.77 9.49
CA MET A 189 -13.23 11.74 10.53
C MET A 189 -14.50 12.36 11.15
N ASN A 190 -15.58 12.47 10.39
CA ASN A 190 -16.78 13.18 10.82
C ASN A 190 -17.93 12.25 11.24
N ASP A 191 -17.96 11.00 10.74
CA ASP A 191 -19.07 10.07 10.99
C ASP A 191 -18.58 8.62 11.00
N PHE A 192 -17.64 8.35 11.89
CA PHE A 192 -16.97 7.06 12.00
C PHE A 192 -17.92 5.90 12.24
N ASN A 193 -18.93 6.08 13.12
CA ASN A 193 -19.84 5.01 13.49
C ASN A 193 -20.70 4.53 12.31
N ASN A 194 -21.26 5.46 11.52
CA ASN A 194 -22.02 5.10 10.33
C ASN A 194 -21.14 4.49 9.25
N LEU A 195 -19.92 4.99 9.09
CA LEU A 195 -18.93 4.40 8.18
C LEU A 195 -18.63 2.96 8.57
N MET A 196 -18.34 2.69 9.85
CA MET A 196 -18.06 1.34 10.34
C MET A 196 -19.23 0.40 10.14
N LYS A 197 -20.47 0.86 10.39
CA LYS A 197 -21.67 0.08 10.09
C LYS A 197 -21.73 -0.31 8.61
N GLY A 198 -21.52 0.66 7.70
CA GLY A 198 -21.49 0.38 6.26
C GLY A 198 -20.39 -0.59 5.85
N ILE A 199 -19.21 -0.52 6.49
CA ILE A 199 -18.12 -1.48 6.25
C ILE A 199 -18.51 -2.88 6.72
N LEU A 200 -19.08 -3.02 7.91
CA LEU A 200 -19.52 -4.31 8.46
C LEU A 200 -20.59 -4.97 7.59
N ASP A 201 -21.58 -4.19 7.15
CA ASP A 201 -22.61 -4.63 6.21
C ASP A 201 -21.99 -5.11 4.88
N PHE A 202 -21.01 -4.35 4.36
CA PHE A 202 -20.33 -4.68 3.11
C PHE A 202 -19.50 -5.97 3.19
N ILE A 203 -18.80 -6.20 4.30
CA ILE A 203 -18.01 -7.42 4.49
C ILE A 203 -18.85 -8.62 5.00
N GLY A 204 -20.13 -8.40 5.30
CA GLY A 204 -21.02 -9.43 5.81
C GLY A 204 -20.57 -9.98 7.17
N HIS A 205 -20.23 -9.09 8.10
CA HIS A 205 -19.78 -9.46 9.43
C HIS A 205 -20.59 -8.75 10.51
N ASP A 206 -21.10 -9.52 11.45
CA ASP A 206 -21.75 -8.94 12.62
C ASP A 206 -20.68 -8.36 13.57
N PRO A 207 -20.90 -7.16 14.09
CA PRO A 207 -19.95 -6.56 15.03
C PRO A 207 -19.87 -7.40 16.30
N SER A 208 -18.66 -7.72 16.74
CA SER A 208 -18.46 -8.26 18.08
C SER A 208 -18.82 -7.20 19.13
N LYS A 209 -19.21 -7.64 20.34
CA LYS A 209 -19.49 -6.70 21.46
C LYS A 209 -18.31 -5.76 21.74
N GLU A 210 -17.07 -6.26 21.56
CA GLU A 210 -15.82 -5.50 21.75
C GLU A 210 -15.60 -4.40 20.70
N LEU A 211 -16.32 -4.44 19.59
CA LEU A 211 -16.21 -3.46 18.51
C LEU A 211 -17.23 -2.32 18.68
N ILE A 212 -18.26 -2.54 19.54
CA ILE A 212 -19.36 -1.59 19.78
C ILE A 212 -19.10 -0.76 21.04
N ASP A 213 -18.32 -1.28 21.99
CA ASP A 213 -17.88 -0.60 23.21
C ASP A 213 -16.64 0.30 22.95
#